data_975634cefd3646a0689f73b741ec2f92
#
_entry.id   975634cefd3646a0689f73b741ec2f92
#
_cell.length_a   1.000
_cell.length_b   1.000
_cell.length_c   1.000
_cell.angle_alpha   90.00
_cell.angle_beta   90.00
_cell.angle_gamma   90.00
#
_symmetry.space_group_name_H-M   'P 1'
#
loop_
_entity.id
_entity.type
_entity.pdbx_description
1 polymer ?
#
loop_
_entity_poly.entity_id
_entity_poly.type
_entity_poly.pdbx_seq_one_letter_code
_entity_poly.pdbx_strand_id
1 'polypeptide(L)'
;MKNVFILGGTGFLGYYTVKELLNKGYQVSTVSLPPMPTSDLLPPEVECHLGDINEMSDEQVLDLLKGKDMFVYAAGADERVVPNSPAAKFFYEANVLPTQRLARLARIAGMEKFVLYGSYFSHFAELWTDLELNKQAYPRTRLLQEEVAILEGEGQMDVMSLRLPYIFGTMPGRTPLWTMFFPQIQDKDFVPVLGGGTAMVTAQQVAEATVGALEHGVHGEKYAISDTNMKHQEFFQLIADTLGQKDTVIQVVPLEQMKPVLAKHDEQTASAGKEHGIHLAMTAELQNRDAYIDPNDTMPILKYNKADVRAAIIETMELCKEVVLK
;
A
#
# COMPACT_ATOMS: atom_id res chain seq x y z
N MET A 1 -8.24 10.08 26.63
CA MET A 1 -7.53 10.23 25.34
C MET A 1 -7.15 8.83 24.93
N LYS A 2 -7.48 8.38 23.71
CA LYS A 2 -7.15 7.02 23.27
C LYS A 2 -5.72 6.95 22.75
N ASN A 3 -5.08 5.81 22.96
CA ASN A 3 -3.70 5.52 22.57
C ASN A 3 -3.69 4.59 21.36
N VAL A 4 -3.02 5.00 20.29
CA VAL A 4 -2.89 4.20 19.06
C VAL A 4 -1.46 3.72 18.91
N PHE A 5 -1.30 2.42 18.72
CA PHE A 5 -0.02 1.81 18.35
C PHE A 5 0.04 1.62 16.83
N ILE A 6 1.14 2.04 16.21
CA ILE A 6 1.36 1.91 14.77
C ILE A 6 2.57 1.02 14.50
N LEU A 7 2.39 -0.07 13.79
CA LEU A 7 3.50 -0.79 13.19
C LEU A 7 3.93 -0.07 11.92
N GLY A 8 5.15 0.46 11.89
CA GLY A 8 5.71 1.13 10.71
C GLY A 8 5.47 2.65 10.65
N GLY A 9 5.36 3.33 11.79
CA GLY A 9 5.11 4.77 11.87
C GLY A 9 6.18 5.66 11.23
N THR A 10 7.40 5.17 11.02
CA THR A 10 8.46 5.87 10.28
C THR A 10 8.47 5.56 8.78
N GLY A 11 7.57 4.68 8.32
CA GLY A 11 7.34 4.42 6.90
C GLY A 11 6.50 5.51 6.24
N PHE A 12 6.40 5.50 4.91
CA PHE A 12 5.69 6.53 4.14
C PHE A 12 4.24 6.74 4.62
N LEU A 13 3.43 5.69 4.67
CA LEU A 13 2.04 5.80 5.10
C LEU A 13 1.92 6.00 6.62
N GLY A 14 2.78 5.31 7.40
CA GLY A 14 2.81 5.45 8.84
C GLY A 14 3.12 6.88 9.29
N TYR A 15 4.03 7.58 8.61
CA TYR A 15 4.35 8.98 8.88
C TYR A 15 3.12 9.90 8.78
N TYR A 16 2.35 9.78 7.70
CA TYR A 16 1.11 10.56 7.54
C TYR A 16 0.07 10.17 8.59
N THR A 17 -0.04 8.88 8.88
CA THR A 17 -0.98 8.36 9.89
C THR A 17 -0.64 8.85 11.30
N VAL A 18 0.64 8.87 11.67
CA VAL A 18 1.11 9.45 12.94
C VAL A 18 0.68 10.91 13.04
N LYS A 19 0.95 11.72 12.01
CA LYS A 19 0.60 13.14 11.99
C LYS A 19 -0.90 13.36 12.09
N GLU A 20 -1.70 12.61 11.37
CA GLU A 20 -3.16 12.76 11.39
C GLU A 20 -3.74 12.36 12.75
N LEU A 21 -3.27 11.26 13.34
CA LEU A 21 -3.69 10.85 14.68
C LEU A 21 -3.36 11.89 15.75
N LEU A 22 -2.14 12.45 15.72
CA LEU A 22 -1.77 13.56 16.63
C LEU A 22 -2.66 14.79 16.42
N ASN A 23 -2.93 15.16 15.16
CA ASN A 23 -3.83 16.26 14.82
C ASN A 23 -5.26 16.07 15.36
N LYS A 24 -5.72 14.81 15.43
CA LYS A 24 -7.02 14.42 16.01
C LYS A 24 -6.97 14.24 17.53
N GLY A 25 -5.83 14.47 18.16
CA GLY A 25 -5.69 14.43 19.62
C GLY A 25 -5.48 13.03 20.20
N TYR A 26 -5.09 12.05 19.39
CA TYR A 26 -4.67 10.72 19.88
C TYR A 26 -3.25 10.79 20.46
N GLN A 27 -2.96 9.92 21.40
CA GLN A 27 -1.59 9.57 21.76
C GLN A 27 -1.09 8.48 20.81
N VAL A 28 0.16 8.59 20.36
CA VAL A 28 0.71 7.70 19.35
C VAL A 28 2.01 7.05 19.84
N SER A 29 2.09 5.75 19.69
CA SER A 29 3.33 4.99 19.81
C SER A 29 3.58 4.17 18.55
N THR A 30 4.85 3.90 18.24
CA THR A 30 5.20 3.14 17.03
C THR A 30 6.42 2.27 17.24
N VAL A 31 6.45 1.13 16.54
CA VAL A 31 7.68 0.37 16.27
C VAL A 31 7.93 0.35 14.77
N SER A 32 9.17 0.55 14.39
CA SER A 32 9.59 0.59 12.98
C SER A 32 10.99 0.02 12.81
N LEU A 33 11.26 -0.52 11.63
CA LEU A 33 12.60 -0.98 11.28
C LEU A 33 13.60 0.21 11.25
N PRO A 34 14.80 0.05 11.80
CA PRO A 34 15.87 1.03 11.64
C PRO A 34 16.41 1.04 10.20
N PRO A 35 17.05 2.14 9.72
CA PRO A 35 17.26 3.40 10.45
C PRO A 35 16.06 4.35 10.38
N MET A 36 16.01 5.33 11.27
CA MET A 36 15.11 6.47 11.14
C MET A 36 15.46 7.24 9.85
N PRO A 37 14.51 7.58 8.98
CA PRO A 37 14.79 8.32 7.73
C PRO A 37 15.48 9.68 7.95
N THR A 38 15.03 10.44 8.95
CA THR A 38 15.66 11.67 9.45
C THR A 38 15.52 11.73 10.96
N SER A 39 16.43 12.40 11.67
CA SER A 39 16.46 12.42 13.14
C SER A 39 15.23 13.08 13.78
N ASP A 40 14.56 13.96 13.05
CA ASP A 40 13.42 14.77 13.46
C ASP A 40 12.12 14.41 12.72
N LEU A 41 12.06 13.18 12.19
CA LEU A 41 10.92 12.73 11.38
C LEU A 41 9.59 12.78 12.12
N LEU A 42 9.58 12.33 13.36
CA LEU A 42 8.39 12.29 14.20
C LEU A 42 8.50 13.30 15.35
N PRO A 43 7.38 13.94 15.74
CA PRO A 43 7.35 14.82 16.90
C PRO A 43 7.78 14.12 18.19
N PRO A 44 8.39 14.83 19.15
CA PRO A 44 8.94 14.24 20.38
C PRO A 44 7.90 13.60 21.30
N GLU A 45 6.63 13.95 21.16
CA GLU A 45 5.52 13.34 21.89
C GLU A 45 5.17 11.92 21.40
N VAL A 46 5.71 11.48 20.28
CA VAL A 46 5.53 10.11 19.76
C VAL A 46 6.51 9.17 20.43
N GLU A 47 5.98 8.17 21.13
CA GLU A 47 6.80 7.08 21.67
C GLU A 47 7.28 6.18 20.50
N CYS A 48 8.52 6.37 20.04
CA CYS A 48 9.08 5.69 18.87
C CYS A 48 10.14 4.67 19.26
N HIS A 49 9.88 3.40 18.96
CA HIS A 49 10.83 2.30 19.11
C HIS A 49 11.38 1.88 17.74
N LEU A 50 12.68 1.66 17.64
CA LEU A 50 13.32 1.11 16.44
C LEU A 50 13.71 -0.34 16.67
N GLY A 51 13.17 -1.24 15.86
CA GLY A 51 13.45 -2.68 15.94
C GLY A 51 12.59 -3.49 14.98
N ASP A 52 12.95 -4.74 14.79
CA ASP A 52 12.12 -5.68 14.04
C ASP A 52 11.15 -6.38 15.00
N ILE A 53 9.87 -6.08 14.90
CA ILE A 53 8.84 -6.68 15.74
C ILE A 53 8.74 -8.21 15.56
N ASN A 54 9.19 -8.73 14.40
CA ASN A 54 9.19 -10.18 14.15
C ASN A 54 10.29 -10.91 14.92
N GLU A 55 11.35 -10.22 15.32
CA GLU A 55 12.44 -10.76 16.15
C GLU A 55 12.13 -10.67 17.66
N MET A 56 11.06 -9.96 18.05
CA MET A 56 10.64 -9.82 19.45
C MET A 56 9.83 -11.04 19.90
N SER A 57 9.98 -11.41 21.17
CA SER A 57 9.10 -12.42 21.78
C SER A 57 7.66 -11.90 21.93
N ASP A 58 6.69 -12.79 22.16
CA ASP A 58 5.30 -12.38 22.37
C ASP A 58 5.16 -11.50 23.63
N GLU A 59 5.94 -11.75 24.68
CA GLU A 59 5.97 -10.94 25.91
C GLU A 59 6.50 -9.51 25.61
N GLN A 60 7.57 -9.38 24.82
CA GLN A 60 8.09 -8.07 24.43
C GLN A 60 7.09 -7.28 23.60
N VAL A 61 6.36 -7.94 22.68
CA VAL A 61 5.31 -7.28 21.91
C VAL A 61 4.14 -6.89 22.84
N LEU A 62 3.69 -7.75 23.75
CA LEU A 62 2.63 -7.41 24.70
C LEU A 62 3.02 -6.23 25.61
N ASP A 63 4.29 -6.11 25.99
CA ASP A 63 4.78 -4.95 26.75
C ASP A 63 4.68 -3.65 25.94
N LEU A 64 4.97 -3.68 24.62
CA LEU A 64 4.78 -2.54 23.73
C LEU A 64 3.29 -2.15 23.58
N LEU A 65 2.39 -3.15 23.58
CA LEU A 65 0.95 -2.96 23.41
C LEU A 65 0.23 -2.60 24.71
N LYS A 66 0.89 -2.67 25.85
CA LYS A 66 0.28 -2.43 27.16
C LYS A 66 -0.27 -1.00 27.27
N GLY A 67 -1.55 -0.88 27.61
CA GLY A 67 -2.24 0.40 27.77
C GLY A 67 -2.52 1.13 26.45
N LYS A 68 -2.41 0.46 25.31
CA LYS A 68 -2.82 0.96 24.00
C LYS A 68 -4.24 0.46 23.70
N ASP A 69 -5.04 1.30 23.06
CA ASP A 69 -6.46 1.01 22.78
C ASP A 69 -6.67 0.46 21.36
N MET A 70 -5.85 0.87 20.41
CA MET A 70 -6.04 0.59 18.98
C MET A 70 -4.71 0.29 18.29
N PHE A 71 -4.76 -0.52 17.21
CA PHE A 71 -3.61 -0.91 16.40
C PHE A 71 -3.77 -0.48 14.94
N VAL A 72 -2.74 0.10 14.34
CA VAL A 72 -2.64 0.31 12.89
C VAL A 72 -1.47 -0.50 12.35
N TYR A 73 -1.75 -1.43 11.46
CA TYR A 73 -0.76 -2.29 10.81
C TYR A 73 -0.36 -1.69 9.44
N ALA A 74 0.71 -0.90 9.43
CA ALA A 74 1.22 -0.18 8.25
C ALA A 74 2.57 -0.75 7.75
N ALA A 75 2.70 -2.07 7.73
CA ALA A 75 3.90 -2.78 7.31
C ALA A 75 3.58 -3.94 6.36
N GLY A 76 4.61 -4.50 5.73
CA GLY A 76 4.49 -5.68 4.86
C GLY A 76 5.29 -5.54 3.58
N ALA A 77 5.42 -6.66 2.87
CA ALA A 77 6.00 -6.71 1.53
C ALA A 77 4.91 -6.45 0.47
N ASP A 78 5.24 -5.65 -0.54
CA ASP A 78 4.35 -5.38 -1.68
C ASP A 78 4.74 -6.19 -2.93
N GLU A 79 3.91 -6.13 -3.97
CA GLU A 79 4.02 -6.91 -5.20
C GLU A 79 5.32 -6.67 -6.00
N ARG A 80 6.03 -5.59 -5.73
CA ARG A 80 7.29 -5.22 -6.42
C ARG A 80 8.47 -6.06 -5.98
N VAL A 81 8.36 -6.71 -4.83
CA VAL A 81 9.38 -7.66 -4.40
C VAL A 81 9.30 -8.89 -5.28
N VAL A 82 10.44 -9.27 -5.88
CA VAL A 82 10.58 -10.48 -6.71
C VAL A 82 11.45 -11.48 -5.95
N PRO A 83 10.84 -12.30 -5.08
CA PRO A 83 11.55 -13.25 -4.24
C PRO A 83 12.03 -14.48 -5.04
N ASN A 84 12.75 -15.36 -4.36
CA ASN A 84 12.99 -16.70 -4.85
C ASN A 84 11.65 -17.47 -4.94
N SER A 85 11.49 -18.28 -5.97
CA SER A 85 10.31 -19.13 -6.12
C SER A 85 10.28 -20.21 -5.01
N PRO A 86 9.10 -20.52 -4.45
CA PRO A 86 7.78 -19.99 -4.81
C PRO A 86 7.45 -18.67 -4.08
N ALA A 87 7.04 -17.65 -4.81
CA ALA A 87 6.70 -16.32 -4.28
C ALA A 87 5.58 -16.36 -3.22
N ALA A 88 4.65 -17.29 -3.36
CA ALA A 88 3.57 -17.44 -2.39
C ALA A 88 4.08 -17.74 -0.97
N LYS A 89 5.17 -18.50 -0.82
CA LYS A 89 5.79 -18.77 0.47
C LYS A 89 6.36 -17.46 1.08
N PHE A 90 7.10 -16.70 0.29
CA PHE A 90 7.66 -15.42 0.72
C PHE A 90 6.57 -14.46 1.22
N PHE A 91 5.52 -14.22 0.42
CA PHE A 91 4.45 -13.29 0.81
C PHE A 91 3.62 -13.82 1.98
N TYR A 92 3.48 -15.14 2.12
CA TYR A 92 2.84 -15.73 3.29
C TYR A 92 3.64 -15.45 4.57
N GLU A 93 4.95 -15.69 4.53
CA GLU A 93 5.86 -15.45 5.67
C GLU A 93 6.01 -13.96 5.99
N ALA A 94 6.02 -13.08 4.97
CA ALA A 94 6.18 -11.65 5.16
C ALA A 94 4.91 -10.91 5.56
N ASN A 95 3.74 -11.36 5.09
CA ASN A 95 2.48 -10.63 5.27
C ASN A 95 1.48 -11.37 6.17
N VAL A 96 1.30 -12.69 5.99
CA VAL A 96 0.21 -13.42 6.67
C VAL A 96 0.59 -13.79 8.10
N LEU A 97 1.71 -14.48 8.28
CA LEU A 97 2.14 -14.95 9.61
C LEU A 97 2.33 -13.81 10.62
N PRO A 98 3.04 -12.70 10.27
CA PRO A 98 3.18 -11.58 11.20
C PRO A 98 1.85 -10.93 11.52
N THR A 99 0.96 -10.78 10.54
CA THR A 99 -0.37 -10.18 10.76
C THR A 99 -1.21 -11.04 11.70
N GLN A 100 -1.29 -12.36 11.49
CA GLN A 100 -2.00 -13.25 12.40
C GLN A 100 -1.47 -13.16 13.83
N ARG A 101 -0.14 -13.23 13.98
CA ARG A 101 0.52 -13.12 15.28
C ARG A 101 0.17 -11.81 15.98
N LEU A 102 0.32 -10.68 15.28
CA LEU A 102 0.13 -9.35 15.86
C LEU A 102 -1.35 -9.03 16.13
N ALA A 103 -2.27 -9.47 15.29
CA ALA A 103 -3.71 -9.34 15.55
C ALA A 103 -4.13 -10.13 16.80
N ARG A 104 -3.61 -11.37 16.96
CA ARG A 104 -3.80 -12.16 18.18
C ARG A 104 -3.25 -11.45 19.42
N LEU A 105 -2.03 -10.92 19.36
CA LEU A 105 -1.42 -10.22 20.49
C LEU A 105 -2.14 -8.90 20.81
N ALA A 106 -2.60 -8.17 19.81
CA ALA A 106 -3.42 -6.98 19.99
C ALA A 106 -4.73 -7.32 20.74
N ARG A 107 -5.41 -8.40 20.34
CA ARG A 107 -6.60 -8.89 21.04
C ARG A 107 -6.29 -9.32 22.49
N ILE A 108 -5.20 -10.04 22.72
CA ILE A 108 -4.76 -10.45 24.08
C ILE A 108 -4.44 -9.24 24.95
N ALA A 109 -3.86 -8.17 24.36
CA ALA A 109 -3.59 -6.91 25.05
C ALA A 109 -4.87 -6.12 25.37
N GLY A 110 -6.04 -6.53 24.88
CA GLY A 110 -7.33 -5.90 25.12
C GLY A 110 -7.60 -4.70 24.21
N MET A 111 -6.96 -4.64 23.05
CA MET A 111 -7.23 -3.57 22.08
C MET A 111 -8.64 -3.67 21.50
N GLU A 112 -9.26 -2.53 21.28
CA GLU A 112 -10.63 -2.43 20.76
C GLU A 112 -10.70 -2.53 19.24
N LYS A 113 -9.68 -2.00 18.53
CA LYS A 113 -9.68 -1.89 17.06
C LYS A 113 -8.33 -2.19 16.46
N PHE A 114 -8.37 -2.80 15.26
CA PHE A 114 -7.21 -3.12 14.46
C PHE A 114 -7.47 -2.71 13.00
N VAL A 115 -6.68 -1.79 12.45
CA VAL A 115 -6.75 -1.38 11.05
C VAL A 115 -5.55 -1.92 10.29
N LEU A 116 -5.82 -2.73 9.26
CA LEU A 116 -4.83 -3.32 8.38
C LEU A 116 -4.71 -2.51 7.09
N TYR A 117 -3.49 -2.18 6.65
CA TYR A 117 -3.25 -1.67 5.31
C TYR A 117 -3.21 -2.83 4.30
N GLY A 118 -4.37 -3.06 3.71
CA GLY A 118 -4.62 -4.05 2.66
C GLY A 118 -4.18 -3.55 1.28
N SER A 119 -4.60 -4.26 0.25
CA SER A 119 -4.27 -3.96 -1.14
C SER A 119 -5.51 -3.94 -2.03
N TYR A 120 -5.57 -3.00 -2.97
CA TYR A 120 -6.65 -2.98 -3.98
C TYR A 120 -6.61 -4.21 -4.90
N PHE A 121 -5.49 -4.93 -4.98
CA PHE A 121 -5.45 -6.22 -5.67
C PHE A 121 -6.36 -7.26 -5.03
N SER A 122 -6.57 -7.21 -3.70
CA SER A 122 -7.58 -8.03 -3.02
C SER A 122 -8.99 -7.68 -3.48
N HIS A 123 -9.29 -6.38 -3.66
CA HIS A 123 -10.59 -5.92 -4.16
C HIS A 123 -10.87 -6.46 -5.56
N PHE A 124 -9.92 -6.32 -6.49
CA PHE A 124 -10.09 -6.80 -7.85
C PHE A 124 -10.02 -8.33 -7.96
N ALA A 125 -9.35 -9.02 -7.04
CA ALA A 125 -9.37 -10.48 -7.00
C ALA A 125 -10.76 -11.05 -6.62
N GLU A 126 -11.52 -10.31 -5.83
CA GLU A 126 -12.92 -10.66 -5.52
C GLU A 126 -13.89 -10.22 -6.63
N LEU A 127 -13.64 -9.05 -7.25
CA LEU A 127 -14.53 -8.46 -8.25
C LEU A 127 -14.36 -9.12 -9.65
N TRP A 128 -13.11 -9.35 -10.07
CA TRP A 128 -12.76 -9.87 -11.41
C TRP A 128 -12.39 -11.35 -11.35
N THR A 129 -13.38 -12.19 -11.06
CA THR A 129 -13.19 -13.63 -10.86
C THR A 129 -12.67 -14.35 -12.10
N ASP A 130 -12.92 -13.80 -13.31
CA ASP A 130 -12.44 -14.33 -14.59
C ASP A 130 -10.92 -14.16 -14.77
N LEU A 131 -10.28 -13.21 -14.09
CA LEU A 131 -8.82 -13.05 -14.08
C LEU A 131 -8.10 -14.03 -13.15
N GLU A 132 -8.84 -14.70 -12.27
CA GLU A 132 -8.28 -15.63 -11.28
C GLU A 132 -7.10 -15.04 -10.48
N LEU A 133 -7.14 -13.73 -10.17
CA LEU A 133 -6.09 -13.03 -9.41
C LEU A 133 -5.81 -13.69 -8.05
N ASN A 134 -6.79 -14.35 -7.46
CA ASN A 134 -6.65 -15.14 -6.25
C ASN A 134 -5.73 -16.38 -6.40
N LYS A 135 -5.31 -16.73 -7.62
CA LYS A 135 -4.28 -17.74 -7.89
C LYS A 135 -2.87 -17.14 -7.95
N GLN A 136 -2.74 -15.82 -8.09
CA GLN A 136 -1.46 -15.12 -8.05
C GLN A 136 -0.95 -15.01 -6.61
N ALA A 137 0.36 -15.18 -6.41
CA ALA A 137 0.96 -15.27 -5.08
C ALA A 137 0.63 -14.07 -4.17
N TYR A 138 0.78 -12.84 -4.69
CA TYR A 138 0.56 -11.64 -3.90
C TYR A 138 -0.93 -11.41 -3.57
N PRO A 139 -1.87 -11.31 -4.53
CA PRO A 139 -3.29 -11.12 -4.20
C PRO A 139 -3.85 -12.20 -3.30
N ARG A 140 -3.47 -13.47 -3.53
CA ARG A 140 -3.86 -14.60 -2.68
C ARG A 140 -3.45 -14.42 -1.23
N THR A 141 -2.21 -14.03 -0.99
CA THR A 141 -1.70 -13.85 0.37
C THR A 141 -2.25 -12.59 1.03
N ARG A 142 -2.56 -11.53 0.25
CA ARG A 142 -3.21 -10.33 0.77
C ARG A 142 -4.66 -10.60 1.19
N LEU A 143 -5.42 -11.40 0.43
CA LEU A 143 -6.74 -11.87 0.85
C LEU A 143 -6.66 -12.68 2.15
N LEU A 144 -5.71 -13.63 2.23
CA LEU A 144 -5.51 -14.43 3.43
C LEU A 144 -5.08 -13.59 4.64
N GLN A 145 -4.27 -12.56 4.42
CA GLN A 145 -3.85 -11.62 5.46
C GLN A 145 -5.04 -10.90 6.09
N GLU A 146 -5.98 -10.41 5.27
CA GLU A 146 -7.23 -9.80 5.76
C GLU A 146 -8.03 -10.79 6.59
N GLU A 147 -8.21 -12.01 6.08
CA GLU A 147 -9.02 -13.05 6.72
C GLU A 147 -8.46 -13.48 8.08
N VAL A 148 -7.16 -13.75 8.17
CA VAL A 148 -6.57 -14.16 9.46
C VAL A 148 -6.64 -13.05 10.51
N ALA A 149 -6.52 -11.77 10.10
CA ALA A 149 -6.65 -10.66 11.03
C ALA A 149 -8.08 -10.52 11.54
N ILE A 150 -9.08 -10.64 10.65
CA ILE A 150 -10.51 -10.58 11.01
C ILE A 150 -10.87 -11.71 11.98
N LEU A 151 -10.48 -12.95 11.66
CA LEU A 151 -10.74 -14.09 12.52
C LEU A 151 -10.08 -13.97 13.92
N GLU A 152 -8.88 -13.41 14.01
CA GLU A 152 -8.23 -13.16 15.30
C GLU A 152 -8.95 -12.10 16.14
N GLY A 153 -9.66 -11.16 15.51
CA GLY A 153 -10.45 -10.14 16.22
C GLY A 153 -11.84 -10.59 16.63
N GLU A 154 -12.36 -11.68 16.06
CA GLU A 154 -13.75 -12.12 16.17
C GLU A 154 -14.32 -12.06 17.60
N GLY A 155 -15.39 -11.27 17.78
CA GLY A 155 -16.11 -11.13 19.04
C GLY A 155 -15.41 -10.37 20.16
N GLN A 156 -14.18 -9.83 19.94
CA GLN A 156 -13.42 -9.13 20.97
C GLN A 156 -12.75 -7.82 20.50
N MET A 157 -12.35 -7.73 19.24
CA MET A 157 -11.65 -6.59 18.67
C MET A 157 -12.16 -6.34 17.24
N ASP A 158 -12.58 -5.12 16.93
CA ASP A 158 -12.99 -4.79 15.57
C ASP A 158 -11.77 -4.71 14.65
N VAL A 159 -11.78 -5.48 13.56
CA VAL A 159 -10.72 -5.52 12.56
C VAL A 159 -11.26 -5.02 11.23
N MET A 160 -10.60 -4.05 10.63
CA MET A 160 -10.91 -3.48 9.33
C MET A 160 -9.68 -3.53 8.41
N SER A 161 -9.91 -3.73 7.11
CA SER A 161 -8.86 -3.59 6.09
C SER A 161 -9.12 -2.35 5.24
N LEU A 162 -8.08 -1.53 5.03
CA LEU A 162 -8.07 -0.48 4.02
C LEU A 162 -7.37 -1.01 2.77
N ARG A 163 -8.09 -1.27 1.70
CA ARG A 163 -7.56 -1.74 0.42
C ARG A 163 -7.03 -0.56 -0.38
N LEU A 164 -5.72 -0.39 -0.32
CA LEU A 164 -5.02 0.80 -0.80
C LEU A 164 -4.71 0.71 -2.30
N PRO A 165 -5.06 1.75 -3.10
CA PRO A 165 -4.75 1.86 -4.53
C PRO A 165 -3.36 2.49 -4.76
N TYR A 166 -3.16 3.21 -5.87
CA TYR A 166 -1.98 4.04 -6.08
C TYR A 166 -2.00 5.25 -5.14
N ILE A 167 -0.87 5.50 -4.46
CA ILE A 167 -0.78 6.50 -3.39
C ILE A 167 0.32 7.50 -3.71
N PHE A 168 -0.02 8.80 -3.64
CA PHE A 168 0.89 9.89 -3.94
C PHE A 168 1.11 10.79 -2.73
N GLY A 169 2.32 11.33 -2.63
CA GLY A 169 2.78 12.22 -1.58
C GLY A 169 4.29 12.13 -1.41
N THR A 170 4.83 13.03 -0.61
CA THR A 170 6.26 13.13 -0.32
C THR A 170 6.52 12.99 1.18
N MET A 171 7.69 12.53 1.55
CA MET A 171 8.09 12.34 2.93
C MET A 171 9.57 12.70 3.10
N PRO A 172 9.96 13.43 4.15
CA PRO A 172 11.36 13.75 4.42
C PRO A 172 12.24 12.48 4.50
N GLY A 173 13.41 12.53 3.89
CA GLY A 173 14.40 11.46 3.95
C GLY A 173 14.04 10.17 3.19
N ARG A 174 12.96 10.17 2.38
CA ARG A 174 12.53 9.00 1.63
C ARG A 174 12.37 9.30 0.14
N THR A 175 13.05 8.51 -0.67
CA THR A 175 12.84 8.50 -2.13
C THR A 175 11.45 7.95 -2.44
N PRO A 176 10.65 8.66 -3.24
CA PRO A 176 9.35 8.15 -3.65
C PRO A 176 9.47 6.86 -4.47
N LEU A 177 8.57 5.96 -4.25
CA LEU A 177 8.45 4.70 -4.97
C LEU A 177 8.38 4.87 -6.49
N TRP A 178 7.70 5.91 -6.93
CA TRP A 178 7.36 6.18 -8.32
C TRP A 178 8.57 6.45 -9.23
N THR A 179 9.78 6.61 -8.67
CA THR A 179 11.04 6.63 -9.44
C THR A 179 11.18 5.42 -10.37
N MET A 180 10.53 4.30 -10.07
CA MET A 180 10.56 3.08 -10.88
C MET A 180 9.99 3.25 -12.31
N PHE A 181 9.14 4.27 -12.55
CA PHE A 181 8.60 4.52 -13.88
C PHE A 181 9.50 5.40 -14.75
N PHE A 182 10.42 6.15 -14.15
CA PHE A 182 11.27 7.09 -14.87
C PHE A 182 12.12 6.41 -15.95
N PRO A 183 12.81 5.29 -15.72
CA PRO A 183 13.59 4.61 -16.74
C PRO A 183 12.75 4.10 -17.92
N GLN A 184 11.43 3.97 -17.74
CA GLN A 184 10.52 3.54 -18.81
C GLN A 184 10.16 4.68 -19.77
N ILE A 185 10.35 5.94 -19.34
CA ILE A 185 9.92 7.14 -20.07
C ILE A 185 11.12 8.00 -20.48
N GLN A 186 12.14 8.08 -19.60
CA GLN A 186 13.30 8.95 -19.80
C GLN A 186 14.00 8.64 -21.12
N ASP A 187 14.22 9.70 -21.92
CA ASP A 187 14.89 9.68 -23.22
C ASP A 187 14.20 8.75 -24.25
N LYS A 188 12.88 8.56 -24.12
CA LYS A 188 12.07 7.80 -25.08
C LYS A 188 11.20 8.71 -25.93
N ASP A 189 11.20 8.47 -27.24
CA ASP A 189 10.26 9.11 -28.17
C ASP A 189 8.87 8.47 -28.10
N PHE A 190 8.81 7.20 -27.67
CA PHE A 190 7.59 6.39 -27.67
C PHE A 190 7.54 5.48 -26.42
N VAL A 191 6.40 5.48 -25.72
CA VAL A 191 6.12 4.64 -24.56
C VAL A 191 4.77 3.94 -24.75
N PRO A 192 4.76 2.61 -24.90
CA PRO A 192 3.53 1.83 -24.99
C PRO A 192 2.91 1.67 -23.61
N VAL A 193 1.59 1.86 -23.51
CA VAL A 193 0.80 1.61 -22.30
C VAL A 193 -0.45 0.79 -22.63
N LEU A 194 -1.07 0.17 -21.64
CA LEU A 194 -2.35 -0.53 -21.79
C LEU A 194 -3.53 0.41 -21.57
N GLY A 195 -4.70 0.05 -22.12
CA GLY A 195 -5.85 0.94 -22.27
C GLY A 195 -6.67 1.18 -21.01
N GLY A 196 -6.38 0.47 -19.93
CA GLY A 196 -7.07 0.64 -18.66
C GLY A 196 -6.61 1.84 -17.83
N GLY A 197 -7.02 1.84 -16.57
CA GLY A 197 -6.66 2.88 -15.62
C GLY A 197 -6.67 2.34 -14.19
N THR A 198 -6.41 3.21 -13.23
CA THR A 198 -6.32 2.81 -11.82
C THR A 198 -6.90 3.87 -10.89
N ALA A 199 -7.34 3.41 -9.72
CA ALA A 199 -7.74 4.26 -8.61
C ALA A 199 -6.52 4.87 -7.93
N MET A 200 -6.65 6.09 -7.43
CA MET A 200 -5.57 6.88 -6.83
C MET A 200 -6.05 7.67 -5.61
N VAL A 201 -5.16 7.83 -4.64
CA VAL A 201 -5.36 8.66 -3.44
C VAL A 201 -4.06 9.38 -3.05
N THR A 202 -4.16 10.34 -2.14
CA THR A 202 -2.99 10.91 -1.47
C THR A 202 -2.65 10.12 -0.19
N ALA A 203 -1.40 10.18 0.26
CA ALA A 203 -1.00 9.60 1.55
C ALA A 203 -1.75 10.24 2.74
N GLN A 204 -2.11 11.53 2.64
CA GLN A 204 -2.95 12.21 3.62
C GLN A 204 -4.35 11.59 3.69
N GLN A 205 -4.96 11.27 2.55
CA GLN A 205 -6.27 10.60 2.52
C GLN A 205 -6.23 9.19 3.11
N VAL A 206 -5.12 8.45 2.92
CA VAL A 206 -4.93 7.16 3.61
C VAL A 206 -4.92 7.34 5.12
N ALA A 207 -4.24 8.39 5.63
CA ALA A 207 -4.20 8.70 7.05
C ALA A 207 -5.59 9.11 7.59
N GLU A 208 -6.32 9.96 6.87
CA GLU A 208 -7.68 10.35 7.23
C GLU A 208 -8.63 9.15 7.23
N ALA A 209 -8.56 8.29 6.20
CA ALA A 209 -9.36 7.06 6.11
C ALA A 209 -9.01 6.08 7.25
N THR A 210 -7.74 6.06 7.69
CA THR A 210 -7.32 5.25 8.85
C THR A 210 -7.98 5.74 10.13
N VAL A 211 -7.98 7.06 10.37
CA VAL A 211 -8.70 7.65 11.52
C VAL A 211 -10.20 7.32 11.41
N GLY A 212 -10.78 7.49 10.22
CA GLY A 212 -12.18 7.15 9.96
C GLY A 212 -12.50 5.67 10.24
N ALA A 213 -11.60 4.75 9.88
CA ALA A 213 -11.77 3.33 10.18
C ALA A 213 -11.68 3.05 11.69
N LEU A 214 -10.78 3.72 12.42
CA LEU A 214 -10.71 3.64 13.88
C LEU A 214 -11.95 4.17 14.56
N GLU A 215 -12.61 5.21 14.02
CA GLU A 215 -13.79 5.84 14.63
C GLU A 215 -15.12 5.21 14.19
N HIS A 216 -15.25 4.83 12.91
CA HIS A 216 -16.51 4.46 12.28
C HIS A 216 -16.49 3.07 11.63
N GLY A 217 -15.31 2.44 11.52
CA GLY A 217 -15.16 1.15 10.85
C GLY A 217 -15.91 0.03 11.58
N VAL A 218 -16.41 -0.91 10.80
CA VAL A 218 -17.18 -2.08 11.25
C VAL A 218 -16.31 -3.32 11.12
N HIS A 219 -16.36 -4.21 12.10
CA HIS A 219 -15.61 -5.46 12.09
C HIS A 219 -15.87 -6.28 10.81
N GLY A 220 -14.79 -6.78 10.21
CA GLY A 220 -14.82 -7.59 9.00
C GLY A 220 -14.89 -6.79 7.69
N GLU A 221 -15.14 -5.48 7.75
CA GLU A 221 -15.25 -4.65 6.55
C GLU A 221 -13.89 -4.40 5.90
N LYS A 222 -13.91 -4.44 4.57
CA LYS A 222 -12.75 -4.28 3.68
C LYS A 222 -13.00 -3.08 2.78
N TYR A 223 -12.50 -1.93 3.18
CA TYR A 223 -12.76 -0.65 2.52
C TYR A 223 -11.76 -0.41 1.39
N ALA A 224 -12.21 -0.50 0.14
CA ALA A 224 -11.41 -0.09 -1.01
C ALA A 224 -11.50 1.44 -1.16
N ILE A 225 -10.44 2.15 -0.75
CA ILE A 225 -10.44 3.61 -0.76
C ILE A 225 -10.01 4.18 -2.11
N SER A 226 -10.57 5.31 -2.51
CA SER A 226 -10.23 6.04 -3.73
C SER A 226 -10.61 7.52 -3.60
N ASP A 227 -10.04 8.36 -4.45
CA ASP A 227 -10.52 9.72 -4.72
C ASP A 227 -10.66 9.96 -6.22
N THR A 228 -9.63 9.62 -6.98
CA THR A 228 -9.54 9.88 -8.41
C THR A 228 -9.23 8.58 -9.14
N ASN A 229 -9.88 8.40 -10.28
CA ASN A 229 -9.57 7.34 -11.22
C ASN A 229 -8.90 7.95 -12.46
N MET A 230 -7.79 7.38 -12.92
CA MET A 230 -7.01 7.93 -14.03
C MET A 230 -6.58 6.83 -14.99
N LYS A 231 -6.62 7.11 -16.31
CA LYS A 231 -6.07 6.22 -17.34
C LYS A 231 -4.54 6.13 -17.23
N HIS A 232 -3.98 4.95 -17.51
CA HIS A 232 -2.53 4.79 -17.53
C HIS A 232 -1.86 5.76 -18.52
N GLN A 233 -2.48 6.00 -19.69
CA GLN A 233 -1.97 6.95 -20.67
C GLN A 233 -1.83 8.37 -20.08
N GLU A 234 -2.82 8.85 -19.36
CA GLU A 234 -2.78 10.17 -18.70
C GLU A 234 -1.71 10.20 -17.58
N PHE A 235 -1.61 9.16 -16.78
CA PHE A 235 -0.62 9.06 -15.72
C PHE A 235 0.81 9.08 -16.28
N PHE A 236 1.11 8.31 -17.32
CA PHE A 236 2.42 8.30 -17.96
C PHE A 236 2.74 9.62 -18.67
N GLN A 237 1.71 10.30 -19.22
CA GLN A 237 1.89 11.64 -19.78
C GLN A 237 2.30 12.65 -18.71
N LEU A 238 1.72 12.60 -17.50
CA LEU A 238 2.15 13.47 -16.39
C LEU A 238 3.61 13.25 -16.01
N ILE A 239 4.11 12.02 -16.07
CA ILE A 239 5.53 11.73 -15.82
C ILE A 239 6.40 12.30 -16.94
N ALA A 240 6.02 12.10 -18.21
CA ALA A 240 6.74 12.67 -19.37
C ALA A 240 6.79 14.19 -19.31
N ASP A 241 5.68 14.84 -18.99
CA ASP A 241 5.57 16.29 -18.83
C ASP A 241 6.50 16.80 -17.70
N THR A 242 6.54 16.08 -16.57
CA THR A 242 7.43 16.41 -15.44
C THR A 242 8.90 16.28 -15.82
N LEU A 243 9.26 15.29 -16.63
CA LEU A 243 10.61 15.15 -17.19
C LEU A 243 10.97 16.24 -18.20
N GLY A 244 9.99 17.04 -18.66
CA GLY A 244 10.15 18.01 -19.73
C GLY A 244 10.10 17.41 -21.14
N GLN A 245 9.73 16.14 -21.25
CA GLN A 245 9.66 15.34 -22.49
C GLN A 245 8.26 15.43 -23.12
N LYS A 246 7.79 16.64 -23.43
CA LYS A 246 6.43 16.90 -23.94
C LYS A 246 6.12 16.25 -25.28
N ASP A 247 7.17 15.93 -26.06
CA ASP A 247 7.04 15.33 -27.39
C ASP A 247 7.03 13.78 -27.33
N THR A 248 7.26 13.18 -26.16
CA THR A 248 7.17 11.73 -25.98
C THR A 248 5.73 11.25 -26.21
N VAL A 249 5.57 10.33 -27.15
CA VAL A 249 4.27 9.77 -27.50
C VAL A 249 3.90 8.64 -26.53
N ILE A 250 2.94 8.88 -25.65
CA ILE A 250 2.36 7.83 -24.79
C ILE A 250 1.19 7.20 -25.54
N GLN A 251 1.38 5.99 -26.02
CA GLN A 251 0.40 5.33 -26.89
C GLN A 251 -0.22 4.09 -26.27
N VAL A 252 -1.54 4.03 -26.28
CA VAL A 252 -2.28 2.80 -25.94
C VAL A 252 -2.04 1.75 -27.03
N VAL A 253 -1.56 0.58 -26.62
CA VAL A 253 -1.33 -0.56 -27.49
C VAL A 253 -2.26 -1.74 -27.10
N PRO A 254 -2.63 -2.59 -28.06
CA PRO A 254 -3.44 -3.79 -27.78
C PRO A 254 -2.74 -4.74 -26.80
N LEU A 255 -3.54 -5.37 -25.93
CA LEU A 255 -3.06 -6.35 -24.95
C LEU A 255 -2.28 -7.49 -25.61
N GLU A 256 -2.74 -7.94 -26.78
CA GLU A 256 -2.16 -9.02 -27.58
C GLU A 256 -0.72 -8.72 -28.02
N GLN A 257 -0.33 -7.45 -28.11
CA GLN A 257 1.03 -7.05 -28.43
C GLN A 257 1.92 -7.02 -27.19
N MET A 258 1.39 -6.56 -26.04
CA MET A 258 2.19 -6.37 -24.83
C MET A 258 2.31 -7.66 -23.99
N LYS A 259 1.24 -8.42 -23.86
CA LYS A 259 1.19 -9.62 -23.02
C LYS A 259 2.28 -10.66 -23.35
N PRO A 260 2.57 -11.01 -24.63
CA PRO A 260 3.64 -11.96 -24.94
C PRO A 260 5.04 -11.47 -24.53
N VAL A 261 5.30 -10.16 -24.62
CA VAL A 261 6.58 -9.58 -24.19
C VAL A 261 6.74 -9.73 -22.68
N LEU A 262 5.69 -9.43 -21.91
CA LEU A 262 5.68 -9.55 -20.46
C LEU A 262 5.75 -11.00 -20.00
N ALA A 263 5.08 -11.94 -20.70
CA ALA A 263 5.19 -13.38 -20.43
C ALA A 263 6.64 -13.88 -20.61
N LYS A 264 7.37 -13.36 -21.60
CA LYS A 264 8.80 -13.70 -21.78
C LYS A 264 9.66 -13.19 -20.62
N HIS A 265 9.34 -12.03 -20.04
CA HIS A 265 10.01 -11.55 -18.82
C HIS A 265 9.69 -12.45 -17.61
N ASP A 266 8.46 -12.94 -17.48
CA ASP A 266 8.13 -13.94 -16.45
C ASP A 266 8.97 -15.23 -16.60
N GLU A 267 9.15 -15.73 -17.83
CA GLU A 267 10.00 -16.90 -18.13
C GLU A 267 11.48 -16.64 -17.76
N GLN A 268 11.99 -15.44 -18.05
CA GLN A 268 13.36 -15.05 -17.69
C GLN A 268 13.53 -15.00 -16.17
N THR A 269 12.56 -14.41 -15.46
CA THR A 269 12.52 -14.36 -14.00
C THR A 269 12.49 -15.77 -13.40
N ALA A 270 11.67 -16.65 -13.93
CA ALA A 270 11.58 -18.07 -13.52
C ALA A 270 12.89 -18.82 -13.78
N SER A 271 13.57 -18.56 -14.91
CA SER A 271 14.87 -19.15 -15.24
C SER A 271 15.97 -18.74 -14.24
N ALA A 272 15.82 -17.58 -13.59
CA ALA A 272 16.70 -17.11 -12.52
C ALA A 272 16.28 -17.64 -11.12
N GLY A 273 15.34 -18.56 -11.04
CA GLY A 273 14.83 -19.12 -9.78
C GLY A 273 13.97 -18.15 -8.96
N LYS A 274 13.47 -17.08 -9.60
CA LYS A 274 12.63 -16.06 -8.98
C LYS A 274 11.21 -16.08 -9.53
N GLU A 275 10.29 -15.45 -8.81
CA GLU A 275 8.88 -15.39 -9.20
C GLU A 275 8.26 -14.05 -8.78
N HIS A 276 7.50 -13.44 -9.70
CA HIS A 276 6.72 -12.24 -9.39
C HIS A 276 5.51 -12.59 -8.50
N GLY A 277 5.17 -11.71 -7.57
CA GLY A 277 3.96 -11.86 -6.76
C GLY A 277 2.67 -11.82 -7.58
N ILE A 278 2.68 -11.07 -8.69
CA ILE A 278 1.71 -11.10 -9.78
C ILE A 278 2.53 -11.23 -11.05
N HIS A 279 2.32 -12.29 -11.84
CA HIS A 279 3.02 -12.46 -13.10
C HIS A 279 2.78 -11.25 -14.01
N LEU A 280 3.81 -10.79 -14.70
CA LEU A 280 3.73 -9.59 -15.55
C LEU A 280 2.69 -9.72 -16.66
N ALA A 281 2.52 -10.93 -17.22
CA ALA A 281 1.46 -11.23 -18.17
C ALA A 281 0.05 -11.05 -17.57
N MET A 282 -0.13 -11.36 -16.26
CA MET A 282 -1.38 -11.11 -15.54
C MET A 282 -1.53 -9.63 -15.19
N THR A 283 -0.43 -8.96 -14.85
CA THR A 283 -0.43 -7.51 -14.64
C THR A 283 -0.89 -6.77 -15.90
N ALA A 284 -0.52 -7.25 -17.10
CA ALA A 284 -1.02 -6.69 -18.35
C ALA A 284 -2.53 -6.84 -18.52
N GLU A 285 -3.11 -7.99 -18.17
CA GLU A 285 -4.56 -8.21 -18.19
C GLU A 285 -5.28 -7.21 -17.26
N LEU A 286 -4.74 -7.02 -16.07
CA LEU A 286 -5.29 -6.09 -15.09
C LEU A 286 -5.16 -4.63 -15.56
N GLN A 287 -3.99 -4.24 -16.07
CA GLN A 287 -3.75 -2.87 -16.58
C GLN A 287 -4.52 -2.55 -17.86
N ASN A 288 -5.01 -3.56 -18.59
CA ASN A 288 -5.89 -3.36 -19.73
C ASN A 288 -7.36 -3.07 -19.32
N ARG A 289 -7.70 -3.21 -18.03
CA ARG A 289 -9.01 -2.89 -17.45
C ARG A 289 -8.96 -1.61 -16.65
N ASP A 290 -10.12 -1.02 -16.43
CA ASP A 290 -10.29 0.12 -15.56
C ASP A 290 -10.39 -0.35 -14.09
N ALA A 291 -9.24 -0.43 -13.41
CA ALA A 291 -9.16 -0.73 -12.00
C ALA A 291 -9.63 0.49 -11.17
N TYR A 292 -10.87 0.90 -11.43
CA TYR A 292 -11.52 2.05 -10.84
C TYR A 292 -12.28 1.66 -9.57
N ILE A 293 -12.25 2.54 -8.61
CA ILE A 293 -12.97 2.42 -7.34
C ILE A 293 -13.78 3.69 -7.16
N ASP A 294 -15.08 3.57 -6.86
CA ASP A 294 -15.93 4.73 -6.60
C ASP A 294 -15.61 5.30 -5.19
N PRO A 295 -15.14 6.55 -5.07
CA PRO A 295 -14.89 7.15 -3.77
C PRO A 295 -16.16 7.28 -2.90
N ASN A 296 -17.35 7.31 -3.51
CA ASN A 296 -18.60 7.38 -2.78
C ASN A 296 -18.91 6.12 -1.95
N ASP A 297 -18.28 4.99 -2.25
CA ASP A 297 -18.48 3.75 -1.49
C ASP A 297 -17.85 3.82 -0.09
N THR A 298 -16.77 4.58 0.08
CA THR A 298 -16.01 4.58 1.34
C THR A 298 -15.80 5.97 1.96
N MET A 299 -15.69 7.02 1.15
CA MET A 299 -15.45 8.39 1.63
C MET A 299 -16.52 8.88 2.63
N PRO A 300 -17.84 8.67 2.40
CA PRO A 300 -18.85 9.07 3.37
C PRO A 300 -18.84 8.27 4.67
N ILE A 301 -18.36 7.02 4.63
CA ILE A 301 -18.28 6.12 5.79
C ILE A 301 -17.07 6.48 6.64
N LEU A 302 -15.88 6.54 6.01
CA LEU A 302 -14.62 6.78 6.70
C LEU A 302 -14.29 8.27 6.89
N LYS A 303 -15.12 9.18 6.39
CA LYS A 303 -15.02 10.64 6.59
C LYS A 303 -13.70 11.27 6.15
N TYR A 304 -12.98 10.66 5.20
CA TYR A 304 -11.83 11.33 4.60
C TYR A 304 -12.28 12.30 3.50
N ASN A 305 -11.47 13.34 3.27
CA ASN A 305 -11.84 14.45 2.42
C ASN A 305 -11.37 14.27 0.98
N LYS A 306 -12.04 14.92 0.03
CA LYS A 306 -11.51 15.08 -1.33
C LYS A 306 -10.20 15.86 -1.30
N ALA A 307 -9.25 15.47 -2.18
CA ALA A 307 -7.96 16.13 -2.34
C ALA A 307 -7.67 16.41 -3.82
N ASP A 308 -6.72 17.28 -4.08
CA ASP A 308 -6.15 17.44 -5.43
C ASP A 308 -5.09 16.36 -5.66
N VAL A 309 -5.56 15.15 -6.01
CA VAL A 309 -4.68 14.00 -6.29
C VAL A 309 -3.74 14.30 -7.47
N ARG A 310 -4.20 15.07 -8.46
CA ARG A 310 -3.36 15.45 -9.61
C ARG A 310 -2.17 16.32 -9.18
N ALA A 311 -2.39 17.30 -8.31
CA ALA A 311 -1.31 18.10 -7.73
C ALA A 311 -0.34 17.23 -6.92
N ALA A 312 -0.85 16.28 -6.11
CA ALA A 312 -0.01 15.37 -5.35
C ALA A 312 0.82 14.43 -6.25
N ILE A 313 0.29 13.99 -7.39
CA ILE A 313 1.05 13.25 -8.41
C ILE A 313 2.21 14.10 -8.91
N ILE A 314 1.94 15.34 -9.34
CA ILE A 314 2.96 16.24 -9.90
C ILE A 314 4.06 16.52 -8.87
N GLU A 315 3.70 16.85 -7.62
CA GLU A 315 4.65 17.06 -6.53
C GLU A 315 5.53 15.82 -6.30
N THR A 316 4.92 14.66 -6.27
CA THR A 316 5.63 13.38 -6.11
C THR A 316 6.59 13.13 -7.27
N MET A 317 6.16 13.39 -8.51
CA MET A 317 7.00 13.19 -9.71
C MET A 317 8.15 14.20 -9.78
N GLU A 318 7.96 15.45 -9.37
CA GLU A 318 9.06 16.43 -9.30
C GLU A 318 10.14 15.96 -8.30
N LEU A 319 9.77 15.44 -7.14
CA LEU A 319 10.74 14.84 -6.21
C LEU A 319 11.43 13.61 -6.81
N CYS A 320 10.69 12.74 -7.52
CA CYS A 320 11.28 11.60 -8.25
C CYS A 320 12.34 12.07 -9.27
N LYS A 321 12.03 13.11 -10.04
CA LYS A 321 12.93 13.71 -11.03
C LYS A 321 14.22 14.21 -10.37
N GLU A 322 14.11 14.93 -9.26
CA GLU A 322 15.28 15.41 -8.52
C GLU A 322 16.21 14.29 -8.07
N VAL A 323 15.64 13.11 -7.74
CA VAL A 323 16.43 11.95 -7.29
C VAL A 323 17.07 11.21 -8.47
N VAL A 324 16.36 11.09 -9.59
CA VAL A 324 16.82 10.31 -10.75
C VAL A 324 17.85 11.07 -11.59
N LEU A 325 17.75 12.41 -11.65
CA LEU A 325 18.64 13.25 -12.46
C LEU A 325 19.89 13.76 -11.71
N LYS A 326 20.05 13.39 -10.43
CA LYS A 326 21.29 13.60 -9.64
C LYS A 326 22.29 12.48 -9.90
#